data_da6b063bcfb9ce446742951d14b3f933
#
_entry.id   da6b063bcfb9ce446742951d14b3f933
#
_cell.length_a   1.000
_cell.length_b   1.000
_cell.length_c   1.000
_cell.angle_alpha   90.00
_cell.angle_beta   90.00
_cell.angle_gamma   90.00
#
_symmetry.space_group_name_H-M   'P 1'
#
loop_
_entity.id
_entity.type
_entity.pdbx_description
1 polymer ?
#
loop_
_entity_poly.entity_id
_entity_poly.type
_entity_poly.pdbx_seq_one_letter_code
_entity_poly.pdbx_strand_id
1 'polypeptide(L)'
;LFHRLVNLYNQTEGKIVFTCNSKILANDIKMRLPKFLDQMKVSRREDIDERIKVMRSWGSRLKPESGLYSYICNYYGLDFINYTMSGVEGFDGVCLSAISQLEDKKNNSDLPYCFDYVLIDEAQDFSDSFFKLCEMVTSNQVIVASDIFQKIYERKSNLVEKPDFTLNKVYRTDPKNFMFSQFLGFGLKEKPVIQWFDRDEDWQFSGYSFENRDTEEGLIYEFSREPINRFNDINSYEIIPTKIYYKPDTFNIVKQVIEIIDELREEHSDISPSDIGIVFVSKSNEGYKLADNISTIIEQKYNWETQKVYEEKYKSRENSKVFISNQNNVKGLEFSFLIGIVLDEITQDLESRNTIYMLMTRSFLTSYLILGDSNKDIYDKYKPMLEEILSTGKASILKPGKEDILQEEQIKDLIGSSLTLDQKIEKALKNKNRFSSDNIDKLKIMIKTLKKNKVMS
;
A
#
# COMPACT_ATOMS: atom_id res chain seq x y z
N LEU A 1 -11.43 2.85 8.81
CA LEU A 1 -12.71 2.47 8.19
C LEU A 1 -13.59 1.59 9.06
N PHE A 2 -13.08 0.64 9.87
CA PHE A 2 -13.88 -0.22 10.77
C PHE A 2 -14.77 0.59 11.72
N HIS A 3 -14.24 1.60 12.40
CA HIS A 3 -15.06 2.48 13.26
C HIS A 3 -16.18 3.18 12.48
N ARG A 4 -15.90 3.60 11.23
CA ARG A 4 -16.93 4.21 10.39
C ARG A 4 -18.02 3.20 10.00
N LEU A 5 -17.63 1.97 9.64
CA LEU A 5 -18.56 0.87 9.36
C LEU A 5 -19.51 0.61 10.54
N VAL A 6 -18.94 0.49 11.75
CA VAL A 6 -19.75 0.27 12.97
C VAL A 6 -20.69 1.45 13.26
N ASN A 7 -20.20 2.67 13.09
CA ASN A 7 -21.04 3.86 13.28
C ASN A 7 -22.20 3.89 12.28
N LEU A 8 -21.95 3.60 11.00
CA LEU A 8 -23.00 3.52 9.98
C LEU A 8 -24.01 2.41 10.29
N TYR A 9 -23.54 1.23 10.70
CA TYR A 9 -24.38 0.12 11.07
C TYR A 9 -25.32 0.46 12.25
N ASN A 10 -24.81 1.20 13.25
CA ASN A 10 -25.60 1.60 14.42
C ASN A 10 -26.54 2.78 14.13
N GLN A 11 -26.21 3.67 13.23
CA GLN A 11 -26.94 4.91 12.97
C GLN A 11 -27.95 4.80 11.82
N THR A 12 -27.86 3.78 10.99
CA THR A 12 -28.71 3.63 9.80
C THR A 12 -29.22 2.19 9.70
N GLU A 13 -30.21 1.96 8.86
CA GLU A 13 -30.70 0.63 8.50
C GLU A 13 -30.20 0.20 7.10
N GLY A 14 -29.33 0.98 6.48
CA GLY A 14 -28.87 0.78 5.11
C GLY A 14 -27.89 -0.40 4.93
N LYS A 15 -27.77 -0.86 3.69
CA LYS A 15 -26.83 -1.89 3.27
C LYS A 15 -25.43 -1.29 3.11
N ILE A 16 -24.45 -1.87 3.76
CA ILE A 16 -23.07 -1.39 3.80
C ILE A 16 -22.15 -2.44 3.16
N VAL A 17 -21.33 -2.04 2.20
CA VAL A 17 -20.27 -2.89 1.68
C VAL A 17 -18.91 -2.29 2.01
N PHE A 18 -18.01 -3.14 2.51
CA PHE A 18 -16.60 -2.84 2.69
C PHE A 18 -15.80 -3.55 1.59
N THR A 19 -14.99 -2.81 0.85
CA THR A 19 -14.21 -3.38 -0.26
C THR A 19 -12.75 -2.96 -0.24
N CYS A 20 -11.90 -3.83 -0.78
CA CYS A 20 -10.48 -3.62 -1.00
C CYS A 20 -10.02 -4.45 -2.20
N ASN A 21 -8.84 -4.18 -2.72
CA ASN A 21 -8.33 -4.91 -3.89
C ASN A 21 -7.91 -6.35 -3.56
N SER A 22 -7.24 -6.55 -2.43
CA SER A 22 -6.64 -7.83 -2.03
C SER A 22 -7.69 -8.84 -1.53
N LYS A 23 -7.63 -10.08 -2.08
CA LYS A 23 -8.47 -11.18 -1.60
C LYS A 23 -8.11 -11.61 -0.18
N ILE A 24 -6.82 -11.59 0.15
CA ILE A 24 -6.34 -11.95 1.49
C ILE A 24 -6.83 -10.92 2.50
N LEU A 25 -6.67 -9.64 2.20
CA LEU A 25 -7.16 -8.56 3.06
C LEU A 25 -8.67 -8.64 3.27
N ALA A 26 -9.46 -8.84 2.21
CA ALA A 26 -10.90 -9.01 2.34
C ALA A 26 -11.30 -10.20 3.24
N ASN A 27 -10.57 -11.31 3.15
CA ASN A 27 -10.79 -12.47 4.01
C ASN A 27 -10.35 -12.20 5.46
N ASP A 28 -9.19 -11.55 5.67
CA ASP A 28 -8.72 -11.16 7.01
C ASP A 28 -9.73 -10.21 7.69
N ILE A 29 -10.22 -9.21 6.96
CA ILE A 29 -11.27 -8.30 7.44
C ILE A 29 -12.53 -9.07 7.84
N LYS A 30 -12.98 -10.02 7.03
CA LYS A 30 -14.14 -10.86 7.37
C LYS A 30 -13.95 -11.62 8.69
N MET A 31 -12.77 -12.19 8.89
CA MET A 31 -12.48 -12.94 10.12
C MET A 31 -12.37 -12.04 11.35
N ARG A 32 -11.85 -10.82 11.18
CA ARG A 32 -11.66 -9.86 12.29
C ARG A 32 -12.92 -9.07 12.64
N LEU A 33 -13.85 -8.90 11.70
CA LEU A 33 -15.05 -8.08 11.87
C LEU A 33 -15.90 -8.50 13.09
N PRO A 34 -16.22 -9.78 13.32
CA PRO A 34 -17.01 -10.19 14.50
C PRO A 34 -16.35 -9.79 15.82
N LYS A 35 -15.03 -10.03 15.95
CA LYS A 35 -14.26 -9.65 17.15
C LYS A 35 -14.24 -8.13 17.35
N PHE A 36 -14.14 -7.37 16.27
CA PHE A 36 -14.18 -5.91 16.33
C PHE A 36 -15.54 -5.38 16.76
N LEU A 37 -16.63 -5.97 16.25
CA LEU A 37 -17.99 -5.65 16.69
C LEU A 37 -18.21 -5.93 18.17
N ASP A 38 -17.67 -7.06 18.68
CA ASP A 38 -17.72 -7.40 20.10
C ASP A 38 -16.94 -6.37 20.96
N GLN A 39 -15.74 -5.96 20.52
CA GLN A 39 -14.94 -4.93 21.19
C GLN A 39 -15.64 -3.57 21.23
N MET A 40 -16.36 -3.22 20.17
CA MET A 40 -17.15 -2.00 20.07
C MET A 40 -18.49 -2.11 20.81
N LYS A 41 -18.76 -3.23 21.49
CA LYS A 41 -20.00 -3.51 22.23
C LYS A 41 -21.27 -3.35 21.35
N VAL A 42 -21.14 -3.69 20.09
CA VAL A 42 -22.29 -3.70 19.17
C VAL A 42 -23.13 -4.93 19.50
N SER A 43 -24.39 -4.73 19.85
CA SER A 43 -25.31 -5.84 20.01
C SER A 43 -25.44 -6.58 18.68
N ARG A 44 -25.19 -7.89 18.68
CA ARG A 44 -25.36 -8.72 17.49
C ARG A 44 -26.84 -8.67 17.10
N ARG A 45 -27.08 -8.27 15.87
CA ARG A 45 -28.39 -8.33 15.26
C ARG A 45 -28.40 -9.48 14.26
N GLU A 46 -29.55 -10.09 14.07
CA GLU A 46 -29.73 -11.16 13.06
C GLU A 46 -29.47 -10.66 11.63
N ASP A 47 -29.59 -9.36 11.39
CA ASP A 47 -29.44 -8.70 10.10
C ASP A 47 -27.99 -8.30 9.74
N ILE A 48 -26.98 -8.57 10.58
CA ILE A 48 -25.58 -8.17 10.31
C ILE A 48 -25.11 -8.73 8.97
N ASP A 49 -25.30 -10.02 8.72
CA ASP A 49 -24.83 -10.68 7.50
C ASP A 49 -25.60 -10.22 6.25
N GLU A 50 -26.81 -9.72 6.42
CA GLU A 50 -27.61 -9.16 5.35
C GLU A 50 -27.21 -7.72 5.01
N ARG A 51 -26.86 -6.94 6.04
CA ARG A 51 -26.57 -5.51 5.91
C ARG A 51 -25.12 -5.19 5.69
N ILE A 52 -24.20 -5.98 6.25
CA ILE A 52 -22.75 -5.77 6.10
C ILE A 52 -22.17 -6.83 5.18
N LYS A 53 -21.61 -6.40 4.07
CA LYS A 53 -20.85 -7.26 3.17
C LYS A 53 -19.39 -6.82 3.10
N VAL A 54 -18.46 -7.76 3.24
CA VAL A 54 -17.04 -7.53 3.00
C VAL A 54 -16.66 -8.29 1.74
N MET A 55 -16.18 -7.60 0.73
CA MET A 55 -15.89 -8.17 -0.58
C MET A 55 -14.58 -7.60 -1.13
N ARG A 56 -13.79 -8.42 -1.85
CA ARG A 56 -12.75 -7.83 -2.70
C ARG A 56 -13.38 -7.09 -3.88
N SER A 57 -12.60 -6.31 -4.61
CA SER A 57 -13.12 -5.51 -5.73
C SER A 57 -13.66 -6.33 -6.89
N TRP A 58 -12.90 -7.29 -7.44
CA TRP A 58 -13.26 -7.99 -8.68
C TRP A 58 -14.35 -9.07 -8.53
N GLY A 59 -14.02 -10.16 -7.86
CA GLY A 59 -14.93 -11.29 -7.67
C GLY A 59 -14.87 -12.38 -8.74
N SER A 60 -15.99 -13.13 -8.89
CA SER A 60 -16.11 -14.27 -9.79
C SER A 60 -17.56 -14.43 -10.27
N ARG A 61 -17.75 -14.82 -11.54
CA ARG A 61 -19.09 -15.11 -12.11
C ARG A 61 -19.77 -16.27 -11.37
N LEU A 62 -19.03 -17.30 -11.01
CA LEU A 62 -19.57 -18.51 -10.33
C LEU A 62 -19.96 -18.23 -8.87
N LYS A 63 -19.38 -17.19 -8.26
CA LYS A 63 -19.69 -16.77 -6.89
C LYS A 63 -19.78 -15.23 -6.86
N PRO A 64 -20.93 -14.67 -7.25
CA PRO A 64 -21.08 -13.21 -7.37
C PRO A 64 -20.71 -12.44 -6.11
N GLU A 65 -21.05 -12.96 -4.93
CA GLU A 65 -20.74 -12.34 -3.62
C GLU A 65 -19.25 -12.39 -3.24
N SER A 66 -18.38 -12.99 -4.07
CA SER A 66 -16.94 -13.00 -3.82
C SER A 66 -16.25 -11.69 -4.13
N GLY A 67 -16.91 -10.73 -4.79
CA GLY A 67 -16.38 -9.42 -5.12
C GLY A 67 -17.45 -8.40 -5.46
N LEU A 68 -17.13 -7.13 -5.27
CA LEU A 68 -18.06 -6.02 -5.48
C LEU A 68 -18.49 -5.91 -6.95
N TYR A 69 -17.52 -5.95 -7.89
CA TYR A 69 -17.84 -5.91 -9.31
C TYR A 69 -18.70 -7.11 -9.75
N SER A 70 -18.36 -8.33 -9.34
CA SER A 70 -19.19 -9.50 -9.68
C SER A 70 -20.58 -9.43 -9.06
N TYR A 71 -20.72 -8.84 -7.87
CA TYR A 71 -22.01 -8.61 -7.24
C TYR A 71 -22.83 -7.60 -8.03
N ILE A 72 -22.25 -6.46 -8.44
CA ILE A 72 -22.89 -5.43 -9.27
C ILE A 72 -23.36 -6.04 -10.61
N CYS A 73 -22.50 -6.79 -11.28
CA CYS A 73 -22.87 -7.44 -12.54
C CYS A 73 -24.06 -8.40 -12.37
N ASN A 74 -24.08 -9.20 -11.31
CA ASN A 74 -25.17 -10.11 -11.03
C ASN A 74 -26.47 -9.36 -10.67
N TYR A 75 -26.38 -8.30 -9.86
CA TYR A 75 -27.52 -7.54 -9.38
C TYR A 75 -28.27 -6.82 -10.54
N TYR A 76 -27.50 -6.23 -11.46
CA TYR A 76 -28.06 -5.49 -12.60
C TYR A 76 -28.13 -6.29 -13.89
N GLY A 77 -27.70 -7.56 -13.90
CA GLY A 77 -27.67 -8.37 -15.11
C GLY A 77 -26.72 -7.81 -16.16
N LEU A 78 -25.48 -7.44 -15.76
CA LEU A 78 -24.42 -6.97 -16.64
C LEU A 78 -23.50 -8.12 -17.06
N ASP A 79 -22.78 -7.91 -18.17
CA ASP A 79 -21.77 -8.85 -18.62
C ASP A 79 -20.54 -8.84 -17.70
N PHE A 80 -20.30 -9.98 -17.06
CA PHE A 80 -19.11 -10.15 -16.20
C PHE A 80 -17.89 -10.49 -17.01
N ILE A 81 -16.83 -9.66 -16.92
CA ILE A 81 -15.54 -9.87 -17.56
C ILE A 81 -14.56 -10.39 -16.49
N ASN A 82 -13.99 -11.57 -16.71
CA ASN A 82 -12.97 -12.13 -15.81
C ASN A 82 -11.58 -11.59 -16.10
N TYR A 83 -10.61 -11.87 -15.19
CA TYR A 83 -9.24 -11.38 -15.31
C TYR A 83 -8.56 -11.75 -16.64
N THR A 84 -8.78 -12.96 -17.16
CA THR A 84 -8.15 -13.41 -18.41
C THR A 84 -8.75 -12.75 -19.65
N MET A 85 -9.95 -12.20 -19.55
CA MET A 85 -10.66 -11.52 -20.64
C MET A 85 -10.53 -9.98 -20.58
N SER A 86 -9.95 -9.42 -19.50
CA SER A 86 -9.86 -7.97 -19.32
C SER A 86 -8.84 -7.27 -20.24
N GLY A 87 -7.98 -8.04 -20.91
CA GLY A 87 -6.99 -7.48 -21.85
C GLY A 87 -5.98 -6.55 -21.18
N VAL A 88 -5.47 -5.60 -21.93
CA VAL A 88 -4.45 -4.63 -21.51
C VAL A 88 -5.02 -3.58 -20.53
N GLU A 89 -6.30 -3.27 -20.65
CA GLU A 89 -6.97 -2.26 -19.80
C GLU A 89 -7.26 -2.76 -18.37
N GLY A 90 -7.13 -4.07 -18.14
CA GLY A 90 -7.26 -4.67 -16.82
C GLY A 90 -8.58 -4.34 -16.11
N PHE A 91 -8.51 -4.06 -14.81
CA PHE A 91 -9.71 -3.79 -14.01
C PHE A 91 -10.36 -2.42 -14.34
N ASP A 92 -9.58 -1.46 -14.83
CA ASP A 92 -10.11 -0.16 -15.27
C ASP A 92 -11.07 -0.30 -16.45
N GLY A 93 -10.65 -0.99 -17.50
CA GLY A 93 -11.51 -1.27 -18.67
C GLY A 93 -12.77 -2.07 -18.32
N VAL A 94 -12.63 -3.00 -17.38
CA VAL A 94 -13.76 -3.79 -16.87
C VAL A 94 -14.80 -2.89 -16.16
N CYS A 95 -14.35 -1.94 -15.34
CA CYS A 95 -15.22 -0.96 -14.69
C CYS A 95 -15.87 -0.02 -15.70
N LEU A 96 -15.14 0.47 -16.71
CA LEU A 96 -15.67 1.31 -17.78
C LEU A 96 -16.79 0.60 -18.57
N SER A 97 -16.59 -0.67 -18.89
CA SER A 97 -17.62 -1.50 -19.54
C SER A 97 -18.89 -1.63 -18.71
N ALA A 98 -18.73 -1.87 -17.40
CA ALA A 98 -19.88 -1.94 -16.48
C ALA A 98 -20.62 -0.61 -16.38
N ILE A 99 -19.89 0.52 -16.31
CA ILE A 99 -20.46 1.86 -16.30
C ILE A 99 -21.31 2.10 -17.56
N SER A 100 -20.77 1.80 -18.74
CA SER A 100 -21.49 1.96 -20.00
C SER A 100 -22.79 1.16 -20.02
N GLN A 101 -22.76 -0.11 -19.60
CA GLN A 101 -23.96 -0.95 -19.54
C GLN A 101 -24.98 -0.45 -18.51
N LEU A 102 -24.54 0.12 -17.39
CA LEU A 102 -25.42 0.73 -16.38
C LEU A 102 -26.06 2.02 -16.91
N GLU A 103 -25.32 2.86 -17.61
CA GLU A 103 -25.82 4.09 -18.24
C GLU A 103 -26.90 3.75 -19.27
N ASP A 104 -26.69 2.74 -20.12
CA ASP A 104 -27.66 2.27 -21.09
C ASP A 104 -28.96 1.75 -20.42
N LYS A 105 -28.85 0.99 -19.33
CA LYS A 105 -30.00 0.50 -18.57
C LYS A 105 -30.72 1.63 -17.85
N LYS A 106 -30.01 2.60 -17.29
CA LYS A 106 -30.53 3.76 -16.58
C LYS A 106 -31.35 4.69 -17.51
N ASN A 107 -30.93 4.79 -18.77
CA ASN A 107 -31.68 5.53 -19.79
C ASN A 107 -33.04 4.87 -20.14
N ASN A 108 -33.17 3.57 -19.88
CA ASN A 108 -34.38 2.80 -20.23
C ASN A 108 -35.29 2.47 -19.03
N SER A 109 -34.77 2.61 -17.79
CA SER A 109 -35.53 2.28 -16.56
C SER A 109 -34.90 2.95 -15.34
N ASP A 110 -35.73 3.19 -14.32
CA ASP A 110 -35.21 3.61 -13.01
C ASP A 110 -34.59 2.42 -12.31
N LEU A 111 -33.23 2.46 -12.11
CA LEU A 111 -32.50 1.36 -11.50
C LEU A 111 -32.36 1.59 -9.99
N PRO A 112 -32.78 0.64 -9.15
CA PRO A 112 -32.59 0.73 -7.71
C PRO A 112 -31.10 0.65 -7.37
N TYR A 113 -30.65 1.37 -6.33
CA TYR A 113 -29.33 1.24 -5.78
C TYR A 113 -29.14 -0.12 -5.09
N CYS A 114 -27.97 -0.73 -5.23
CA CYS A 114 -27.71 -2.02 -4.58
C CYS A 114 -27.08 -1.89 -3.18
N PHE A 115 -26.51 -0.73 -2.86
CA PHE A 115 -25.96 -0.40 -1.55
C PHE A 115 -26.38 1.01 -1.12
N ASP A 116 -26.38 1.23 0.19
CA ASP A 116 -26.55 2.56 0.75
C ASP A 116 -25.20 3.21 1.06
N TYR A 117 -24.22 2.41 1.45
CA TYR A 117 -22.87 2.87 1.75
C TYR A 117 -21.83 1.93 1.17
N VAL A 118 -20.80 2.49 0.55
CA VAL A 118 -19.59 1.76 0.08
C VAL A 118 -18.38 2.32 0.79
N LEU A 119 -17.64 1.46 1.49
CA LEU A 119 -16.36 1.80 2.12
C LEU A 119 -15.23 1.15 1.32
N ILE A 120 -14.31 1.95 0.82
CA ILE A 120 -13.18 1.51 -0.02
C ILE A 120 -11.89 1.70 0.76
N ASP A 121 -11.19 0.60 1.05
CA ASP A 121 -9.88 0.61 1.70
C ASP A 121 -8.75 0.43 0.68
N GLU A 122 -7.55 0.94 1.00
CA GLU A 122 -6.39 0.94 0.11
C GLU A 122 -6.74 1.55 -1.26
N ALA A 123 -7.42 2.68 -1.26
CA ALA A 123 -8.03 3.28 -2.46
C ALA A 123 -7.01 3.69 -3.54
N GLN A 124 -5.74 3.84 -3.19
CA GLN A 124 -4.65 4.07 -4.15
C GLN A 124 -4.47 2.92 -5.16
N ASP A 125 -5.04 1.74 -4.89
CA ASP A 125 -4.99 0.58 -5.79
C ASP A 125 -6.00 0.66 -6.94
N PHE A 126 -6.92 1.64 -6.91
CA PHE A 126 -8.04 1.72 -7.83
C PHE A 126 -7.92 2.89 -8.80
N SER A 127 -8.48 2.69 -9.99
CA SER A 127 -8.68 3.73 -10.99
C SER A 127 -9.97 4.52 -10.74
N ASP A 128 -10.07 5.66 -11.39
CA ASP A 128 -11.23 6.56 -11.32
C ASP A 128 -12.53 5.88 -11.73
N SER A 129 -12.46 4.95 -12.69
CA SER A 129 -13.62 4.18 -13.14
C SER A 129 -14.25 3.33 -12.03
N PHE A 130 -13.44 2.76 -11.13
CA PHE A 130 -13.97 1.97 -10.02
C PHE A 130 -14.74 2.84 -9.02
N PHE A 131 -14.24 4.04 -8.72
CA PHE A 131 -14.96 4.97 -7.85
C PHE A 131 -16.26 5.42 -8.49
N LYS A 132 -16.25 5.79 -9.79
CA LYS A 132 -17.45 6.14 -10.54
C LYS A 132 -18.47 4.99 -10.55
N LEU A 133 -18.02 3.75 -10.74
CA LEU A 133 -18.87 2.57 -10.67
C LEU A 133 -19.53 2.43 -9.29
N CYS A 134 -18.76 2.60 -8.21
CA CYS A 134 -19.29 2.56 -6.84
C CYS A 134 -20.31 3.67 -6.59
N GLU A 135 -20.06 4.90 -7.04
CA GLU A 135 -20.99 6.02 -6.92
C GLU A 135 -22.32 5.76 -7.63
N MET A 136 -22.28 5.18 -8.82
CA MET A 136 -23.50 4.90 -9.61
C MET A 136 -24.45 3.90 -8.95
N VAL A 137 -23.94 3.02 -8.08
CA VAL A 137 -24.69 1.93 -7.44
C VAL A 137 -24.98 2.17 -5.96
N THR A 138 -24.59 3.34 -5.42
CA THR A 138 -24.72 3.72 -4.01
C THR A 138 -25.73 4.84 -3.83
N SER A 139 -26.69 4.67 -2.91
CA SER A 139 -27.75 5.66 -2.67
C SER A 139 -27.30 6.84 -1.81
N ASN A 140 -26.39 6.63 -0.84
CA ASN A 140 -26.01 7.66 0.12
C ASN A 140 -24.55 8.12 -0.04
N GLN A 141 -23.58 7.28 0.32
CA GLN A 141 -22.19 7.75 0.37
C GLN A 141 -21.17 6.65 0.01
N VAL A 142 -20.18 7.02 -0.80
CA VAL A 142 -18.93 6.28 -0.99
C VAL A 142 -17.85 6.91 -0.09
N ILE A 143 -17.25 6.11 0.80
CA ILE A 143 -16.26 6.53 1.77
C ILE A 143 -14.94 5.88 1.40
N VAL A 144 -13.92 6.69 1.17
CA VAL A 144 -12.65 6.27 0.61
C VAL A 144 -11.53 6.49 1.63
N ALA A 145 -10.71 5.48 1.87
CA ALA A 145 -9.47 5.61 2.63
C ALA A 145 -8.26 5.23 1.78
N SER A 146 -7.27 6.09 1.78
CA SER A 146 -6.05 5.95 0.97
C SER A 146 -4.82 6.31 1.79
N ASP A 147 -3.72 5.60 1.58
CA ASP A 147 -2.41 6.00 2.07
C ASP A 147 -1.79 7.01 1.10
N ILE A 148 -1.57 8.24 1.57
CA ILE A 148 -1.01 9.32 0.74
C ILE A 148 0.42 8.99 0.27
N PHE A 149 1.21 8.30 1.10
CA PHE A 149 2.58 7.96 0.75
C PHE A 149 2.64 6.84 -0.30
N GLN A 150 1.78 5.83 -0.22
CA GLN A 150 1.65 4.83 -1.26
C GLN A 150 1.12 5.43 -2.57
N LYS A 151 0.25 6.45 -2.51
CA LYS A 151 -0.22 7.17 -3.69
C LYS A 151 0.87 7.97 -4.41
N ILE A 152 1.84 8.52 -3.68
CA ILE A 152 3.00 9.20 -4.27
C ILE A 152 3.78 8.24 -5.18
N TYR A 153 3.85 6.96 -4.81
CA TYR A 153 4.54 5.92 -5.57
C TYR A 153 3.69 5.35 -6.73
N GLU A 154 2.37 5.35 -6.62
CA GLU A 154 1.48 4.74 -7.62
C GLU A 154 0.48 5.76 -8.19
N ARG A 155 0.75 6.31 -9.37
CA ARG A 155 -0.12 7.31 -10.01
C ARG A 155 -1.26 6.65 -10.80
N LYS A 156 -2.22 6.03 -10.14
CA LYS A 156 -3.36 5.40 -10.82
C LYS A 156 -4.66 6.20 -10.80
N SER A 157 -4.79 7.23 -9.95
CA SER A 157 -6.06 7.96 -9.85
C SER A 157 -5.88 9.46 -9.56
N ASN A 158 -6.69 10.29 -10.20
CA ASN A 158 -6.74 11.74 -10.00
C ASN A 158 -7.83 12.18 -9.01
N LEU A 159 -8.65 11.25 -8.51
CA LEU A 159 -9.93 11.55 -7.85
C LEU A 159 -9.83 12.09 -6.42
N VAL A 160 -8.67 11.97 -5.76
CA VAL A 160 -8.55 12.51 -4.39
C VAL A 160 -7.71 13.78 -4.42
N GLU A 161 -8.27 14.85 -4.99
CA GLU A 161 -7.59 16.15 -5.04
C GLU A 161 -7.49 16.82 -3.67
N LYS A 162 -8.50 16.65 -2.82
CA LYS A 162 -8.50 17.15 -1.43
C LYS A 162 -9.22 16.14 -0.55
N PRO A 163 -8.52 15.53 0.41
CA PRO A 163 -9.19 14.69 1.39
C PRO A 163 -10.06 15.55 2.32
N ASP A 164 -11.26 15.09 2.66
CA ASP A 164 -12.12 15.71 3.67
C ASP A 164 -11.46 15.66 5.04
N PHE A 165 -10.67 14.61 5.29
CA PHE A 165 -9.96 14.39 6.54
C PHE A 165 -8.62 13.72 6.34
N THR A 166 -7.58 14.25 6.96
CA THR A 166 -6.23 13.67 6.91
C THR A 166 -5.78 13.22 8.29
N LEU A 167 -5.30 11.96 8.35
CA LEU A 167 -4.59 11.44 9.51
C LEU A 167 -3.09 11.68 9.30
N ASN A 168 -2.52 12.65 10.01
CA ASN A 168 -1.09 12.98 9.93
C ASN A 168 -0.25 12.22 10.98
N LYS A 169 -0.89 11.50 11.89
CA LYS A 169 -0.22 10.66 12.89
C LYS A 169 -0.30 9.19 12.48
N VAL A 170 0.81 8.49 12.63
CA VAL A 170 0.88 7.05 12.38
C VAL A 170 0.53 6.32 13.67
N TYR A 171 -0.60 5.61 13.69
CA TYR A 171 -1.12 4.95 14.90
C TYR A 171 -0.74 3.48 15.02
N ARG A 172 -0.13 2.90 14.00
CA ARG A 172 0.17 1.47 13.92
C ARG A 172 1.66 1.19 14.06
N THR A 173 2.45 1.81 13.22
CA THR A 173 3.89 1.59 13.11
C THR A 173 4.63 2.54 14.04
N ASP A 174 5.70 2.09 14.68
CA ASP A 174 6.57 2.95 15.49
C ASP A 174 7.07 4.14 14.66
N PRO A 175 7.07 5.38 15.21
CA PRO A 175 7.51 6.57 14.49
C PRO A 175 8.92 6.49 13.91
N LYS A 176 9.86 5.82 14.60
CA LYS A 176 11.23 5.60 14.12
C LYS A 176 11.28 4.66 12.92
N ASN A 177 10.51 3.53 13.00
CA ASN A 177 10.37 2.63 11.87
C ASN A 177 9.73 3.33 10.67
N PHE A 178 8.67 4.09 10.90
CA PHE A 178 7.98 4.83 9.83
C PHE A 178 8.92 5.83 9.16
N MET A 179 9.66 6.64 9.96
CA MET A 179 10.60 7.63 9.45
C MET A 179 11.70 6.96 8.61
N PHE A 180 12.31 5.88 9.11
CA PHE A 180 13.31 5.11 8.37
C PHE A 180 12.76 4.58 7.04
N SER A 181 11.58 3.95 7.09
CA SER A 181 10.94 3.34 5.92
C SER A 181 10.60 4.38 4.85
N GLN A 182 10.12 5.55 5.26
CA GLN A 182 9.80 6.64 4.34
C GLN A 182 11.06 7.27 3.75
N PHE A 183 12.09 7.50 4.54
CA PHE A 183 13.33 8.11 4.08
C PHE A 183 14.11 7.19 3.14
N LEU A 184 14.06 5.86 3.37
CA LEU A 184 14.54 4.86 2.42
C LEU A 184 13.71 4.89 1.12
N GLY A 185 12.38 4.95 1.23
CA GLY A 185 11.48 5.07 0.08
C GLY A 185 11.74 6.34 -0.75
N PHE A 186 12.00 7.46 -0.10
CA PHE A 186 12.30 8.74 -0.76
C PHE A 186 13.72 8.84 -1.29
N GLY A 187 14.60 7.90 -0.97
CA GLY A 187 15.99 7.93 -1.42
C GLY A 187 16.81 9.04 -0.79
N LEU A 188 16.52 9.47 0.45
CA LEU A 188 17.10 10.70 1.04
C LEU A 188 18.61 10.63 1.30
N LYS A 189 19.23 9.46 1.24
CA LYS A 189 20.69 9.27 1.31
C LYS A 189 21.33 8.98 -0.05
N GLU A 190 20.59 9.18 -1.13
CA GLU A 190 21.05 8.92 -2.50
C GLU A 190 21.27 10.22 -3.29
N LYS A 191 22.01 10.13 -4.39
CA LYS A 191 22.19 11.19 -5.36
C LYS A 191 21.93 10.61 -6.76
N PRO A 192 20.93 11.10 -7.47
CA PRO A 192 19.92 12.07 -7.01
C PRO A 192 18.96 11.47 -5.97
N VAL A 193 18.37 12.33 -5.13
CA VAL A 193 17.26 11.99 -4.23
C VAL A 193 16.03 11.65 -5.08
N ILE A 194 15.29 10.62 -4.71
CA ILE A 194 14.14 10.18 -5.51
C ILE A 194 12.98 11.15 -5.36
N GLN A 195 12.64 11.50 -4.10
CA GLN A 195 11.54 12.41 -3.79
C GLN A 195 11.94 13.36 -2.66
N TRP A 196 11.49 14.61 -2.78
CA TRP A 196 11.61 15.63 -1.74
C TRP A 196 10.36 16.52 -1.74
N PHE A 197 9.85 16.87 -0.58
CA PHE A 197 8.76 17.83 -0.48
C PHE A 197 9.32 19.25 -0.57
N ASP A 198 8.94 19.99 -1.60
CA ASP A 198 9.46 21.36 -1.85
C ASP A 198 9.16 22.35 -0.72
N ARG A 199 7.99 22.18 -0.08
CA ARG A 199 7.52 23.09 0.94
C ARG A 199 7.66 22.46 2.32
N ASP A 200 8.09 23.26 3.27
CA ASP A 200 8.23 22.88 4.67
C ASP A 200 6.88 22.46 5.28
N GLU A 201 5.79 23.09 4.84
CA GLU A 201 4.43 22.75 5.27
C GLU A 201 4.02 21.33 4.87
N ASP A 202 4.53 20.80 3.75
CA ASP A 202 4.22 19.44 3.31
C ASP A 202 4.89 18.40 4.22
N TRP A 203 6.09 18.68 4.73
CA TRP A 203 6.75 17.88 5.76
C TRP A 203 5.96 17.89 7.08
N GLN A 204 5.54 19.08 7.53
CA GLN A 204 4.74 19.24 8.76
C GLN A 204 3.38 18.56 8.61
N PHE A 205 2.72 18.74 7.47
CA PHE A 205 1.46 18.07 7.15
C PHE A 205 1.58 16.54 7.16
N SER A 206 2.74 16.02 6.76
CA SER A 206 3.07 14.60 6.82
C SER A 206 3.43 14.11 8.22
N GLY A 207 3.36 14.99 9.24
CA GLY A 207 3.58 14.67 10.64
C GLY A 207 5.04 14.74 11.09
N TYR A 208 5.90 15.42 10.33
CA TYR A 208 7.27 15.71 10.73
C TYR A 208 7.38 17.05 11.44
N SER A 209 8.22 17.09 12.46
CA SER A 209 8.84 18.31 12.99
C SER A 209 10.29 18.34 12.54
N PHE A 210 10.86 19.50 12.29
CA PHE A 210 12.25 19.62 11.89
C PHE A 210 12.84 20.96 12.34
N GLU A 211 14.16 20.95 12.54
CA GLU A 211 14.99 22.11 12.73
C GLU A 211 15.96 22.22 11.56
N ASN A 212 16.28 23.45 11.15
CA ASN A 212 17.17 23.70 10.02
C ASN A 212 18.50 24.25 10.55
N ARG A 213 19.59 23.78 9.98
CA ARG A 213 20.95 24.24 10.30
C ARG A 213 21.76 24.43 9.03
N ASP A 214 22.29 25.65 8.85
CA ASP A 214 23.25 25.95 7.78
C ASP A 214 24.62 25.35 8.12
N THR A 215 25.20 24.68 7.13
CA THR A 215 26.54 24.11 7.20
C THR A 215 27.34 24.48 5.95
N GLU A 216 28.64 24.20 5.93
CA GLU A 216 29.49 24.39 4.75
C GLU A 216 29.03 23.53 3.55
N GLU A 217 28.38 22.39 3.80
CA GLU A 217 27.84 21.49 2.77
C GLU A 217 26.45 21.91 2.28
N GLY A 218 25.77 22.81 3.00
CA GLY A 218 24.41 23.28 2.69
C GLY A 218 23.46 23.24 3.88
N LEU A 219 22.17 23.38 3.59
CA LEU A 219 21.10 23.41 4.60
C LEU A 219 20.75 21.98 5.03
N ILE A 220 20.97 21.65 6.31
CA ILE A 220 20.59 20.38 6.91
C ILE A 220 19.24 20.50 7.60
N TYR A 221 18.34 19.58 7.31
CA TYR A 221 17.09 19.35 8.01
C TYR A 221 17.26 18.24 9.03
N GLU A 222 17.04 18.52 10.30
CA GLU A 222 17.00 17.56 11.38
C GLU A 222 15.55 17.17 11.64
N PHE A 223 15.08 16.09 11.02
CA PHE A 223 13.70 15.63 11.11
C PHE A 223 13.46 14.81 12.37
N SER A 224 12.26 14.96 12.94
CA SER A 224 11.72 14.12 14.03
C SER A 224 10.24 13.86 13.85
N ARG A 225 9.72 12.85 14.52
CA ARG A 225 8.27 12.58 14.63
C ARG A 225 7.90 12.35 16.07
N GLU A 226 6.77 12.92 16.49
CA GLU A 226 6.26 12.69 17.83
C GLU A 226 5.82 11.21 17.99
N PRO A 227 6.18 10.56 19.12
CA PRO A 227 5.63 9.26 19.47
C PRO A 227 4.11 9.39 19.74
N ILE A 228 3.37 8.33 19.46
CA ILE A 228 1.95 8.28 19.78
C ILE A 228 1.80 7.75 21.20
N ASN A 229 0.76 8.19 21.94
CA ASN A 229 0.46 7.75 23.29
C ASN A 229 0.38 6.23 23.46
N ARG A 230 0.02 5.48 22.41
CA ARG A 230 0.02 4.01 22.40
C ARG A 230 1.39 3.39 22.70
N PHE A 231 2.48 4.05 22.34
CA PHE A 231 3.84 3.57 22.59
C PHE A 231 4.45 4.08 23.91
N ASN A 232 3.76 4.98 24.62
CA ASN A 232 4.17 5.40 25.95
C ASN A 232 4.00 4.27 26.99
N ASP A 233 3.08 3.34 26.73
CA ASP A 233 2.82 2.17 27.59
C ASP A 233 3.77 0.99 27.27
N ILE A 234 4.37 0.99 26.09
CA ILE A 234 5.43 0.04 25.70
C ILE A 234 6.74 0.72 26.09
N ASN A 235 7.47 0.10 26.99
CA ASN A 235 8.77 0.60 27.43
C ASN A 235 9.68 0.73 26.21
N SER A 236 9.75 1.92 25.63
CA SER A 236 10.38 2.22 24.32
C SER A 236 11.89 1.94 24.29
N TYR A 237 12.47 1.58 25.44
CA TYR A 237 13.87 1.19 25.59
C TYR A 237 14.10 -0.32 25.38
N GLU A 238 13.04 -1.15 25.38
CA GLU A 238 13.15 -2.61 25.28
C GLU A 238 12.88 -3.14 23.87
N ILE A 239 12.16 -2.39 23.02
CA ILE A 239 11.83 -2.85 21.67
C ILE A 239 12.55 -1.98 20.63
N ILE A 240 13.42 -2.59 19.84
CA ILE A 240 14.04 -1.96 18.68
C ILE A 240 13.07 -2.08 17.49
N PRO A 241 12.46 -0.97 17.01
CA PRO A 241 11.38 -1.04 16.03
C PRO A 241 11.84 -1.43 14.62
N THR A 242 13.14 -1.32 14.33
CA THR A 242 13.69 -1.65 13.01
C THR A 242 15.11 -2.20 13.15
N LYS A 243 15.37 -3.32 12.50
CA LYS A 243 16.73 -3.89 12.36
C LYS A 243 17.00 -4.13 10.86
N ILE A 244 18.21 -3.81 10.40
CA ILE A 244 18.64 -4.01 9.00
C ILE A 244 19.88 -4.90 8.96
N TYR A 245 19.88 -5.85 8.02
CA TYR A 245 20.98 -6.80 7.82
C TYR A 245 21.37 -6.86 6.35
N TYR A 246 22.66 -7.07 6.09
CA TYR A 246 23.15 -7.40 4.77
C TYR A 246 23.67 -8.84 4.77
N LYS A 247 23.19 -9.66 3.85
CA LYS A 247 23.60 -11.06 3.68
C LYS A 247 23.77 -11.37 2.19
N PRO A 248 24.99 -11.68 1.74
CA PRO A 248 25.26 -11.79 0.30
C PRO A 248 24.72 -13.06 -0.36
N ASP A 249 24.35 -14.08 0.42
CA ASP A 249 23.93 -15.36 -0.12
C ASP A 249 22.72 -15.94 0.62
N THR A 250 22.01 -16.84 -0.02
CA THR A 250 20.78 -17.45 0.49
C THR A 250 20.99 -18.26 1.78
N PHE A 251 22.15 -18.90 1.95
CA PHE A 251 22.43 -19.64 3.17
C PHE A 251 22.52 -18.71 4.38
N ASN A 252 23.25 -17.61 4.26
CA ASN A 252 23.36 -16.60 5.31
C ASN A 252 22.03 -15.87 5.55
N ILE A 253 21.20 -15.69 4.53
CA ILE A 253 19.83 -15.14 4.67
C ILE A 253 18.98 -16.10 5.52
N VAL A 254 18.93 -17.38 5.18
CA VAL A 254 18.20 -18.40 5.96
C VAL A 254 18.67 -18.42 7.40
N LYS A 255 19.99 -18.46 7.61
CA LYS A 255 20.57 -18.44 8.95
C LYS A 255 20.11 -17.21 9.74
N GLN A 256 20.14 -16.01 9.13
CA GLN A 256 19.68 -14.77 9.78
C GLN A 256 18.20 -14.81 10.14
N VAL A 257 17.33 -15.36 9.28
CA VAL A 257 15.91 -15.52 9.59
C VAL A 257 15.71 -16.41 10.83
N ILE A 258 16.46 -17.50 10.90
CA ILE A 258 16.38 -18.43 12.03
C ILE A 258 16.93 -17.80 13.32
N GLU A 259 18.04 -17.05 13.25
CA GLU A 259 18.58 -16.27 14.37
C GLU A 259 17.56 -15.26 14.90
N ILE A 260 16.86 -14.53 14.01
CA ILE A 260 15.77 -13.61 14.40
C ILE A 260 14.66 -14.35 15.13
N ILE A 261 14.23 -15.51 14.65
CA ILE A 261 13.18 -16.29 15.30
C ILE A 261 13.65 -16.80 16.68
N ASP A 262 14.91 -17.23 16.81
CA ASP A 262 15.48 -17.63 18.07
C ASP A 262 15.48 -16.46 19.09
N GLU A 263 15.99 -15.27 18.67
CA GLU A 263 15.95 -14.04 19.50
C GLU A 263 14.53 -13.71 19.94
N LEU A 264 13.56 -13.72 19.01
CA LEU A 264 12.16 -13.41 19.33
C LEU A 264 11.56 -14.39 20.33
N ARG A 265 11.90 -15.67 20.28
CA ARG A 265 11.42 -16.69 21.22
C ARG A 265 12.07 -16.57 22.59
N GLU A 266 13.29 -16.08 22.65
CA GLU A 266 14.01 -15.81 23.91
C GLU A 266 13.46 -14.53 24.58
N GLU A 267 13.22 -13.47 23.79
CA GLU A 267 12.74 -12.18 24.28
C GLU A 267 11.24 -12.21 24.64
N HIS A 268 10.42 -13.01 23.93
CA HIS A 268 8.97 -13.08 24.06
C HIS A 268 8.50 -14.52 24.30
N SER A 269 8.29 -14.88 25.55
CA SER A 269 7.89 -16.24 25.94
C SER A 269 6.51 -16.66 25.45
N ASP A 270 5.65 -15.70 25.10
CA ASP A 270 4.27 -15.86 24.62
C ASP A 270 4.12 -15.70 23.11
N ILE A 271 5.23 -15.58 22.37
CA ILE A 271 5.20 -15.43 20.92
C ILE A 271 4.54 -16.63 20.23
N SER A 272 3.61 -16.34 19.36
CA SER A 272 2.92 -17.33 18.55
C SER A 272 3.40 -17.31 17.07
N PRO A 273 3.26 -18.44 16.33
CA PRO A 273 3.60 -18.46 14.90
C PRO A 273 2.91 -17.35 14.11
N SER A 274 1.68 -16.98 14.47
CA SER A 274 0.91 -15.95 13.78
C SER A 274 1.42 -14.52 14.00
N ASP A 275 2.30 -14.31 14.98
CA ASP A 275 2.91 -12.99 15.21
C ASP A 275 3.97 -12.65 14.15
N ILE A 276 4.47 -13.67 13.44
CA ILE A 276 5.58 -13.53 12.51
C ILE A 276 5.08 -13.59 11.05
N GLY A 277 5.42 -12.55 10.29
CA GLY A 277 5.30 -12.54 8.85
C GLY A 277 6.69 -12.56 8.19
N ILE A 278 6.91 -13.49 7.25
CA ILE A 278 8.12 -13.56 6.44
C ILE A 278 7.74 -13.24 5.00
N VAL A 279 8.30 -12.18 4.45
CA VAL A 279 7.95 -11.70 3.12
C VAL A 279 9.18 -11.49 2.27
N PHE A 280 9.23 -12.15 1.12
CA PHE A 280 10.32 -11.98 0.19
C PHE A 280 9.93 -11.09 -1.00
N VAL A 281 10.89 -10.27 -1.44
CA VAL A 281 10.82 -9.45 -2.65
C VAL A 281 11.77 -10.08 -3.66
N SER A 282 11.20 -10.76 -4.65
CA SER A 282 11.95 -11.39 -5.73
C SER A 282 11.08 -11.60 -6.96
N LYS A 283 11.63 -11.28 -8.14
CA LYS A 283 11.02 -11.58 -9.46
C LYS A 283 11.40 -12.96 -9.98
N SER A 284 12.39 -13.59 -9.35
CA SER A 284 12.90 -14.92 -9.74
C SER A 284 12.31 -16.05 -8.89
N ASN A 285 12.50 -17.28 -9.36
CA ASN A 285 12.13 -18.48 -8.59
C ASN A 285 13.01 -18.70 -7.34
N GLU A 286 14.07 -17.92 -7.17
CA GLU A 286 14.96 -18.02 -6.02
C GLU A 286 14.25 -17.68 -4.71
N GLY A 287 13.40 -16.64 -4.73
CA GLY A 287 12.60 -16.28 -3.57
C GLY A 287 11.67 -17.40 -3.09
N TYR A 288 11.08 -18.16 -4.00
CA TYR A 288 10.23 -19.30 -3.65
C TYR A 288 11.03 -20.46 -3.05
N LYS A 289 12.21 -20.79 -3.63
CA LYS A 289 13.10 -21.82 -3.07
C LYS A 289 13.62 -21.42 -1.68
N LEU A 290 13.94 -20.15 -1.49
CA LEU A 290 14.33 -19.62 -0.19
C LEU A 290 13.19 -19.77 0.84
N ALA A 291 11.97 -19.42 0.46
CA ALA A 291 10.78 -19.57 1.30
C ALA A 291 10.49 -21.03 1.68
N ASP A 292 10.66 -21.98 0.73
CA ASP A 292 10.51 -23.42 1.00
C ASP A 292 11.54 -23.91 2.01
N ASN A 293 12.79 -23.46 1.88
CA ASN A 293 13.88 -23.82 2.79
C ASN A 293 13.62 -23.28 4.20
N ILE A 294 13.25 -22.00 4.31
CA ILE A 294 12.88 -21.37 5.58
C ILE A 294 11.71 -22.11 6.24
N SER A 295 10.65 -22.40 5.47
CA SER A 295 9.48 -23.15 5.93
C SER A 295 9.88 -24.49 6.55
N THR A 296 10.67 -25.28 5.82
CA THR A 296 11.13 -26.60 6.27
C THR A 296 11.91 -26.51 7.59
N ILE A 297 12.81 -25.54 7.71
CA ILE A 297 13.62 -25.40 8.94
C ILE A 297 12.74 -24.95 10.12
N ILE A 298 11.80 -24.03 9.92
CA ILE A 298 10.87 -23.59 10.96
C ILE A 298 10.06 -24.78 11.48
N GLU A 299 9.49 -25.58 10.59
CA GLU A 299 8.70 -26.75 10.95
C GLU A 299 9.53 -27.79 11.72
N GLN A 300 10.74 -28.07 11.26
CA GLN A 300 11.64 -29.03 11.92
C GLN A 300 12.19 -28.56 13.26
N LYS A 301 12.59 -27.28 13.34
CA LYS A 301 13.29 -26.75 14.54
C LYS A 301 12.34 -26.37 15.66
N TYR A 302 11.19 -25.76 15.31
CA TYR A 302 10.27 -25.18 16.30
C TYR A 302 8.98 -25.96 16.46
N ASN A 303 8.73 -26.94 15.60
CA ASN A 303 7.43 -27.64 15.48
C ASN A 303 6.27 -26.64 15.25
N TRP A 304 6.55 -25.55 14.51
CA TRP A 304 5.58 -24.55 14.09
C TRP A 304 5.14 -24.83 12.65
N GLU A 305 3.86 -24.83 12.41
CA GLU A 305 3.36 -24.92 11.04
C GLU A 305 3.60 -23.60 10.30
N THR A 306 3.85 -23.68 9.01
CA THR A 306 3.99 -22.53 8.12
C THR A 306 2.85 -22.47 7.10
N GLN A 307 2.55 -21.27 6.61
CA GLN A 307 1.57 -21.04 5.57
C GLN A 307 2.20 -20.29 4.40
N LYS A 308 2.38 -20.96 3.28
CA LYS A 308 2.89 -20.38 2.03
C LYS A 308 1.73 -19.87 1.18
N VAL A 309 1.35 -18.61 1.40
CA VAL A 309 0.10 -18.03 0.84
C VAL A 309 0.13 -17.88 -0.68
N TYR A 310 1.30 -17.84 -1.30
CA TYR A 310 1.43 -17.81 -2.77
C TYR A 310 1.05 -19.14 -3.45
N GLU A 311 1.08 -20.25 -2.73
CA GLU A 311 0.68 -21.58 -3.25
C GLU A 311 -0.81 -21.86 -3.07
N GLU A 312 -1.49 -21.16 -2.17
CA GLU A 312 -2.84 -21.49 -1.76
C GLU A 312 -3.90 -20.99 -2.76
N LYS A 313 -4.84 -21.89 -3.08
CA LYS A 313 -6.04 -21.57 -3.87
C LYS A 313 -6.99 -20.63 -3.12
N TYR A 314 -7.07 -20.79 -1.79
CA TYR A 314 -7.88 -19.96 -0.91
C TYR A 314 -6.97 -19.11 -0.06
N LYS A 315 -6.70 -17.90 -0.52
CA LYS A 315 -5.82 -16.95 0.17
C LYS A 315 -6.52 -16.41 1.44
N SER A 316 -6.22 -17.04 2.57
CA SER A 316 -6.65 -16.59 3.91
C SER A 316 -5.46 -16.69 4.86
N ARG A 317 -5.42 -15.86 5.90
CA ARG A 317 -4.41 -15.97 6.95
C ARG A 317 -4.90 -16.94 8.03
N GLU A 318 -4.04 -17.89 8.40
CA GLU A 318 -4.31 -18.81 9.51
C GLU A 318 -3.59 -18.33 10.78
N ASN A 319 -4.35 -18.21 11.88
CA ASN A 319 -3.84 -17.62 13.13
C ASN A 319 -2.92 -18.56 13.95
N SER A 320 -2.63 -19.76 13.46
CA SER A 320 -1.75 -20.73 14.14
C SER A 320 -0.45 -21.00 13.39
N LYS A 321 -0.22 -20.32 12.26
CA LYS A 321 0.91 -20.59 11.35
C LYS A 321 1.77 -19.37 11.13
N VAL A 322 3.07 -19.59 10.89
CA VAL A 322 3.96 -18.54 10.38
C VAL A 322 3.56 -18.20 8.95
N PHE A 323 3.28 -16.95 8.71
CA PHE A 323 2.92 -16.45 7.38
C PHE A 323 4.18 -16.30 6.51
N ILE A 324 4.22 -16.96 5.35
CA ILE A 324 5.30 -16.82 4.38
C ILE A 324 4.70 -16.43 3.02
N SER A 325 5.17 -15.33 2.43
CA SER A 325 4.64 -14.87 1.14
C SER A 325 5.63 -14.00 0.37
N ASN A 326 5.27 -13.70 -0.88
CA ASN A 326 5.87 -12.62 -1.64
C ASN A 326 5.19 -11.27 -1.36
N GLN A 327 5.79 -10.17 -1.84
CA GLN A 327 5.31 -8.81 -1.63
C GLN A 327 3.87 -8.56 -2.10
N ASN A 328 3.37 -9.32 -3.09
CA ASN A 328 2.06 -9.09 -3.69
C ASN A 328 0.88 -9.49 -2.79
N ASN A 329 1.12 -10.30 -1.78
CA ASN A 329 0.08 -10.85 -0.92
C ASN A 329 0.10 -10.29 0.51
N VAL A 330 0.98 -9.34 0.82
CA VAL A 330 1.14 -8.79 2.17
C VAL A 330 0.42 -7.45 2.36
N LYS A 331 0.02 -6.80 1.27
CA LYS A 331 -0.63 -5.48 1.34
C LYS A 331 -1.91 -5.54 2.18
N GLY A 332 -2.02 -4.59 3.12
CA GLY A 332 -3.14 -4.51 4.08
C GLY A 332 -3.06 -5.45 5.27
N LEU A 333 -2.15 -6.45 5.27
CA LEU A 333 -1.91 -7.29 6.43
C LEU A 333 -1.00 -6.61 7.45
N GLU A 334 -1.05 -7.11 8.69
CA GLU A 334 -0.29 -6.59 9.83
C GLU A 334 0.26 -7.74 10.66
N PHE A 335 1.48 -7.56 11.19
CA PHE A 335 2.18 -8.55 12.00
C PHE A 335 2.78 -7.89 13.24
N SER A 336 2.97 -8.64 14.31
CA SER A 336 3.77 -8.17 15.45
C SER A 336 5.21 -7.97 15.00
N PHE A 337 5.75 -8.94 14.27
CA PHE A 337 7.10 -8.96 13.74
C PHE A 337 7.08 -9.27 12.25
N LEU A 338 7.73 -8.43 11.44
CA LEU A 338 7.87 -8.68 10.02
C LEU A 338 9.34 -8.89 9.66
N ILE A 339 9.62 -9.98 8.95
CA ILE A 339 10.94 -10.27 8.37
C ILE A 339 10.81 -10.08 6.85
N GLY A 340 11.30 -8.94 6.36
CA GLY A 340 11.36 -8.61 4.95
C GLY A 340 12.70 -9.05 4.35
N ILE A 341 12.68 -9.84 3.29
CA ILE A 341 13.87 -10.35 2.58
C ILE A 341 13.86 -9.79 1.18
N VAL A 342 14.85 -8.98 0.82
CA VAL A 342 14.92 -8.32 -0.49
C VAL A 342 16.09 -8.90 -1.27
N LEU A 343 15.77 -9.77 -2.25
CA LEU A 343 16.75 -10.42 -3.12
C LEU A 343 17.03 -9.60 -4.37
N ASP A 344 15.98 -8.99 -4.94
CA ASP A 344 16.14 -8.12 -6.11
C ASP A 344 16.78 -6.77 -5.71
N GLU A 345 17.42 -6.12 -6.67
CA GLU A 345 17.96 -4.78 -6.51
C GLU A 345 16.86 -3.76 -6.17
N ILE A 346 17.08 -2.95 -5.15
CA ILE A 346 16.24 -1.79 -4.82
C ILE A 346 16.62 -0.65 -5.74
N THR A 347 15.91 -0.54 -6.83
CA THR A 347 16.13 0.48 -7.86
C THR A 347 15.55 1.84 -7.47
N GLN A 348 15.89 2.87 -8.25
CA GLN A 348 15.37 4.24 -8.03
C GLN A 348 13.98 4.48 -8.66
N ASP A 349 13.29 3.43 -9.09
CA ASP A 349 11.91 3.54 -9.56
C ASP A 349 10.91 3.48 -8.38
N LEU A 350 9.75 4.09 -8.61
CA LEU A 350 8.73 4.23 -7.56
C LEU A 350 8.13 2.89 -7.11
N GLU A 351 8.00 1.92 -8.01
CA GLU A 351 7.42 0.61 -7.68
C GLU A 351 8.31 -0.14 -6.69
N SER A 352 9.64 -0.17 -6.95
CA SER A 352 10.62 -0.76 -6.05
C SER A 352 10.58 -0.10 -4.67
N ARG A 353 10.56 1.24 -4.63
CA ARG A 353 10.58 2.02 -3.37
C ARG A 353 9.29 1.89 -2.58
N ASN A 354 8.15 1.93 -3.26
CA ASN A 354 6.86 1.67 -2.62
C ASN A 354 6.80 0.27 -2.01
N THR A 355 7.32 -0.73 -2.71
CA THR A 355 7.38 -2.10 -2.20
C THR A 355 8.12 -2.17 -0.87
N ILE A 356 9.29 -1.53 -0.74
CA ILE A 356 10.06 -1.53 0.51
C ILE A 356 9.36 -0.73 1.61
N TYR A 357 8.86 0.47 1.30
CA TYR A 357 8.07 1.27 2.24
C TYR A 357 6.86 0.49 2.75
N MET A 358 6.07 -0.07 1.84
CA MET A 358 4.89 -0.86 2.16
C MET A 358 5.25 -2.06 3.05
N LEU A 359 6.32 -2.78 2.71
CA LEU A 359 6.79 -3.92 3.47
C LEU A 359 7.16 -3.53 4.90
N MET A 360 8.04 -2.55 5.08
CA MET A 360 8.55 -2.13 6.39
C MET A 360 7.46 -1.57 7.31
N THR A 361 6.38 -1.04 6.76
CA THR A 361 5.26 -0.50 7.54
C THR A 361 4.20 -1.53 7.92
N ARG A 362 4.43 -2.85 7.69
CA ARG A 362 3.50 -3.94 8.04
C ARG A 362 3.70 -4.51 9.44
N SER A 363 4.69 -4.07 10.20
CA SER A 363 4.83 -4.46 11.60
C SER A 363 4.36 -3.37 12.55
N PHE A 364 3.87 -3.79 13.71
CA PHE A 364 3.56 -2.86 14.80
C PHE A 364 4.53 -2.97 15.99
N LEU A 365 5.41 -3.96 16.04
CA LEU A 365 6.52 -4.02 16.98
C LEU A 365 7.85 -3.82 16.25
N THR A 366 8.36 -4.84 15.57
CA THR A 366 9.67 -4.77 14.90
C THR A 366 9.59 -5.20 13.44
N SER A 367 10.21 -4.40 12.58
CA SER A 367 10.50 -4.75 11.19
C SER A 367 11.97 -5.13 11.03
N TYR A 368 12.22 -6.30 10.49
CA TYR A 368 13.55 -6.79 10.10
C TYR A 368 13.68 -6.68 8.59
N LEU A 369 14.72 -6.01 8.10
CA LEU A 369 15.02 -5.90 6.67
C LEU A 369 16.33 -6.64 6.37
N ILE A 370 16.26 -7.73 5.64
CA ILE A 370 17.41 -8.51 5.20
C ILE A 370 17.64 -8.20 3.72
N LEU A 371 18.76 -7.59 3.42
CA LEU A 371 19.17 -7.19 2.07
C LEU A 371 20.13 -8.22 1.49
N GLY A 372 19.81 -8.73 0.30
CA GLY A 372 20.66 -9.61 -0.50
C GLY A 372 21.82 -8.86 -1.15
N ASP A 373 22.64 -9.60 -1.92
CA ASP A 373 23.91 -9.15 -2.50
C ASP A 373 23.79 -7.84 -3.31
N SER A 374 22.75 -7.74 -4.14
CA SER A 374 22.50 -6.56 -4.99
C SER A 374 22.28 -5.25 -4.23
N ASN A 375 22.07 -5.31 -2.91
CA ASN A 375 21.65 -4.17 -2.10
C ASN A 375 22.71 -3.71 -1.06
N LYS A 376 23.97 -4.05 -1.29
CA LYS A 376 25.05 -3.65 -0.38
C LYS A 376 25.15 -2.13 -0.25
N ASP A 377 25.06 -1.41 -1.36
CA ASP A 377 25.11 0.06 -1.38
C ASP A 377 23.96 0.70 -0.59
N ILE A 378 22.76 0.15 -0.67
CA ILE A 378 21.62 0.59 0.11
C ILE A 378 21.87 0.35 1.59
N TYR A 379 22.36 -0.83 1.96
CA TYR A 379 22.70 -1.13 3.33
C TYR A 379 23.73 -0.15 3.90
N ASP A 380 24.85 0.07 3.19
CA ASP A 380 25.94 0.93 3.64
C ASP A 380 25.49 2.40 3.81
N LYS A 381 24.58 2.89 2.95
CA LYS A 381 24.03 4.26 3.03
C LYS A 381 22.99 4.44 4.14
N TYR A 382 22.14 3.44 4.35
CA TYR A 382 20.98 3.61 5.23
C TYR A 382 21.18 3.08 6.65
N LYS A 383 22.15 2.19 6.88
CA LYS A 383 22.46 1.71 8.23
C LYS A 383 22.87 2.83 9.19
N PRO A 384 23.76 3.76 8.83
CA PRO A 384 24.11 4.88 9.72
C PRO A 384 22.92 5.79 10.04
N MET A 385 22.04 6.04 9.06
CA MET A 385 20.81 6.82 9.27
C MET A 385 19.85 6.09 10.24
N LEU A 386 19.71 4.77 10.12
CA LEU A 386 18.90 4.00 11.06
C LEU A 386 19.48 4.08 12.49
N GLU A 387 20.78 3.96 12.65
CA GLU A 387 21.44 4.08 13.95
C GLU A 387 21.25 5.47 14.58
N GLU A 388 21.30 6.53 13.77
CA GLU A 388 20.96 7.90 14.18
C GLU A 388 19.51 7.98 14.65
N ILE A 389 18.55 7.50 13.85
CA ILE A 389 17.11 7.50 14.18
C ILE A 389 16.85 6.72 15.48
N LEU A 390 17.44 5.54 15.64
CA LEU A 390 17.21 4.71 16.81
C LEU A 390 17.74 5.35 18.08
N SER A 391 18.94 5.96 18.03
CA SER A 391 19.60 6.56 19.19
C SER A 391 19.05 7.93 19.59
N THR A 392 18.68 8.76 18.60
CA THR A 392 18.31 10.16 18.85
C THR A 392 16.82 10.46 18.64
N GLY A 393 16.09 9.58 17.94
CA GLY A 393 14.74 9.84 17.44
C GLY A 393 14.69 10.83 16.27
N LYS A 394 15.85 11.20 15.72
CA LYS A 394 16.00 12.21 14.67
C LYS A 394 16.78 11.65 13.47
N ALA A 395 16.64 12.31 12.33
CA ALA A 395 17.46 12.05 11.14
C ALA A 395 17.93 13.35 10.52
N SER A 396 19.22 13.45 10.26
CA SER A 396 19.87 14.61 9.63
C SER A 396 19.97 14.39 8.12
N ILE A 397 19.29 15.20 7.34
CA ILE A 397 19.23 15.12 5.88
C ILE A 397 19.68 16.44 5.27
N LEU A 398 20.67 16.39 4.38
CA LEU A 398 21.07 17.53 3.57
C LEU A 398 19.96 17.81 2.55
N LYS A 399 19.47 19.07 2.52
CA LYS A 399 18.48 19.48 1.52
C LYS A 399 19.06 19.32 0.12
N PRO A 400 18.43 18.55 -0.76
CA PRO A 400 18.93 18.38 -2.11
C PRO A 400 18.75 19.66 -2.93
N GLY A 401 19.67 19.92 -3.87
CA GLY A 401 19.48 20.90 -4.91
C GLY A 401 18.34 20.49 -5.85
N LYS A 402 17.71 21.44 -6.54
CA LYS A 402 16.58 21.12 -7.43
C LYS A 402 16.97 20.17 -8.57
N GLU A 403 18.20 20.21 -9.02
CA GLU A 403 18.76 19.33 -10.04
C GLU A 403 19.12 17.93 -9.50
N ASP A 404 19.23 17.79 -8.20
CA ASP A 404 19.54 16.53 -7.51
C ASP A 404 18.27 15.77 -7.09
N ILE A 405 17.09 16.14 -7.57
CA ILE A 405 15.81 15.49 -7.29
C ILE A 405 15.28 14.84 -8.58
N LEU A 406 15.11 13.51 -8.56
CA LEU A 406 14.59 12.78 -9.74
C LEU A 406 13.13 13.13 -10.05
N GLN A 407 12.33 13.42 -9.02
CA GLN A 407 10.93 13.75 -9.16
C GLN A 407 10.59 14.99 -8.32
N GLU A 408 10.55 16.13 -8.98
CA GLU A 408 10.00 17.38 -8.41
C GLU A 408 8.48 17.32 -8.20
N GLU A 409 7.89 16.16 -8.20
CA GLU A 409 6.46 16.02 -8.11
C GLU A 409 6.06 15.60 -6.69
N GLN A 410 5.58 16.34 -5.96
CA GLN A 410 4.64 17.36 -5.64
C GLN A 410 3.33 16.82 -5.11
N ILE A 411 3.28 16.79 -3.83
CA ILE A 411 2.02 16.94 -3.10
C ILE A 411 1.20 18.12 -3.68
N LYS A 412 1.83 19.08 -4.38
CA LYS A 412 1.14 20.12 -5.15
C LYS A 412 0.06 19.58 -6.10
N ASP A 413 0.26 18.45 -6.75
CA ASP A 413 -0.75 17.84 -7.63
C ASP A 413 -1.83 17.09 -6.82
N LEU A 414 -1.53 16.70 -5.58
CA LEU A 414 -2.50 16.12 -4.65
C LEU A 414 -3.33 17.20 -3.91
N ILE A 415 -2.81 18.44 -3.81
CA ILE A 415 -3.44 19.52 -3.06
C ILE A 415 -4.06 20.60 -3.97
N GLY A 416 -3.83 20.55 -5.26
CA GLY A 416 -4.51 21.43 -6.23
C GLY A 416 -3.62 22.10 -7.23
N SER A 417 -3.44 21.49 -8.37
CA SER A 417 -3.51 22.10 -9.70
C SER A 417 -3.59 20.98 -10.75
N SER A 418 -4.73 20.79 -11.36
CA SER A 418 -4.89 19.95 -12.53
C SER A 418 -4.11 20.55 -13.71
N LEU A 419 -2.94 20.01 -13.99
CA LEU A 419 -2.30 20.26 -15.28
C LEU A 419 -3.24 19.76 -16.37
N THR A 420 -3.57 20.62 -17.31
CA THR A 420 -4.34 20.23 -18.48
C THR A 420 -3.59 19.14 -19.25
N LEU A 421 -4.31 18.32 -20.03
CA LEU A 421 -3.70 17.27 -20.85
C LEU A 421 -2.56 17.83 -21.71
N ASP A 422 -2.69 19.07 -22.20
CA ASP A 422 -1.70 19.77 -23.00
C ASP A 422 -0.42 20.08 -22.22
N GLN A 423 -0.53 20.49 -20.96
CA GLN A 423 0.60 20.72 -20.07
C GLN A 423 1.32 19.42 -19.69
N LYS A 424 0.55 18.31 -19.51
CA LYS A 424 1.13 16.97 -19.28
C LYS A 424 1.92 16.47 -20.48
N ILE A 425 1.41 16.72 -21.70
CA ILE A 425 2.08 16.36 -22.95
C ILE A 425 3.33 17.21 -23.17
N GLU A 426 3.27 18.53 -22.92
CA GLU A 426 4.46 19.41 -23.04
C GLU A 426 5.55 19.01 -22.04
N LYS A 427 5.21 18.64 -20.83
CA LYS A 427 6.14 18.18 -19.79
C LYS A 427 6.77 16.83 -20.17
N ALA A 428 5.98 15.88 -20.69
CA ALA A 428 6.47 14.60 -21.19
C ALA A 428 7.42 14.76 -22.40
N LEU A 429 7.17 15.76 -23.26
CA LEU A 429 8.00 16.07 -24.41
C LEU A 429 9.29 16.85 -24.05
N LYS A 430 9.32 17.58 -22.94
CA LYS A 430 10.51 18.28 -22.43
C LYS A 430 11.52 17.35 -21.78
N ASN A 431 11.10 16.18 -21.30
CA ASN A 431 12.00 15.12 -20.81
C ASN A 431 12.68 14.39 -21.99
N LYS A 432 13.62 15.10 -22.63
CA LYS A 432 14.25 14.76 -23.91
C LYS A 432 15.07 13.45 -23.93
N ASN A 433 15.33 12.80 -22.82
CA ASN A 433 16.28 11.69 -22.77
C ASN A 433 15.71 10.31 -23.15
N ARG A 434 14.42 10.21 -23.51
CA ARG A 434 13.79 8.92 -23.87
C ARG A 434 13.23 8.79 -25.29
N PHE A 435 13.19 9.88 -26.08
CA PHE A 435 12.63 9.83 -27.44
C PHE A 435 13.53 10.56 -28.45
N SER A 436 13.73 9.95 -29.62
CA SER A 436 14.38 10.65 -30.74
C SER A 436 13.49 11.81 -31.26
N SER A 437 14.08 12.84 -31.84
CA SER A 437 13.36 14.00 -32.38
C SER A 437 12.22 13.61 -33.34
N ASP A 438 12.44 12.58 -34.16
CA ASP A 438 11.46 12.03 -35.11
C ASP A 438 10.21 11.43 -34.42
N ASN A 439 10.37 10.80 -33.27
CA ASN A 439 9.26 10.23 -32.52
C ASN A 439 8.43 11.31 -31.81
N ILE A 440 9.07 12.42 -31.42
CA ILE A 440 8.39 13.58 -30.82
C ILE A 440 7.49 14.27 -31.85
N ASP A 441 7.94 14.43 -33.08
CA ASP A 441 7.14 15.07 -34.12
C ASP A 441 6.00 14.19 -34.62
N LYS A 442 6.19 12.86 -34.69
CA LYS A 442 5.10 11.91 -34.96
C LYS A 442 4.03 11.93 -33.86
N LEU A 443 4.41 11.98 -32.60
CA LEU A 443 3.48 12.11 -31.46
C LEU A 443 2.71 13.44 -31.53
N LYS A 444 3.35 14.56 -31.84
CA LYS A 444 2.67 15.86 -32.01
C LYS A 444 1.64 15.85 -33.14
N ILE A 445 1.94 15.18 -34.24
CA ILE A 445 1.03 15.04 -35.39
C ILE A 445 -0.16 14.15 -34.97
N MET A 446 0.07 13.04 -34.31
CA MET A 446 -0.96 12.13 -33.86
C MET A 446 -1.94 12.78 -32.84
N ILE A 447 -1.42 13.57 -31.91
CA ILE A 447 -2.21 14.35 -30.96
C ILE A 447 -3.03 15.44 -31.66
N LYS A 448 -2.47 16.15 -32.65
CA LYS A 448 -3.24 17.11 -33.45
C LYS A 448 -4.38 16.47 -34.24
N THR A 449 -4.18 15.26 -34.75
CA THR A 449 -5.18 14.51 -35.51
C THR A 449 -6.31 14.03 -34.58
N LEU A 450 -6.00 13.53 -33.37
CA LEU A 450 -6.98 13.13 -32.37
C LEU A 450 -7.81 14.33 -31.86
N LYS A 451 -7.20 15.50 -31.69
CA LYS A 451 -7.94 16.74 -31.35
C LYS A 451 -8.89 17.21 -32.46
N LYS A 452 -8.53 17.07 -33.73
CA LYS A 452 -9.41 17.37 -34.83
C LYS A 452 -10.64 16.45 -34.92
N ASN A 453 -10.44 15.19 -34.63
CA ASN A 453 -11.53 14.20 -34.67
C ASN A 453 -12.49 14.30 -33.47
N LYS A 454 -12.08 14.90 -32.34
CA LYS A 454 -12.93 15.13 -31.16
C LYS A 454 -13.77 16.41 -31.23
N VAL A 455 -13.52 17.28 -32.20
CA VAL A 455 -14.29 18.51 -32.45
C VAL A 455 -15.38 18.30 -33.54
N MET A 456 -15.41 17.11 -34.14
CA MET A 456 -16.38 16.72 -35.19
C MET A 456 -17.30 15.55 -34.78
N SER A 457 -17.34 15.18 -33.48
CA SER A 457 -18.30 14.20 -32.95
C SER A 457 -19.16 14.84 -31.87
#